data_f472052554e230430c8c06b62ff8fe17
#
_entry.id   f472052554e230430c8c06b62ff8fe17
#
_cell.length_a   1.000
_cell.length_b   1.000
_cell.length_c   1.000
_cell.angle_alpha   90.00
_cell.angle_beta   90.00
_cell.angle_gamma   90.00
#
_symmetry.space_group_name_H-M   'P 1'
#
loop_
_entity.id
_entity.type
_entity.pdbx_description
1 polymer ?
#
loop_
_entity_poly.entity_id
_entity_poly.type
_entity_poly.pdbx_seq_one_letter_code
_entity_poly.pdbx_strand_id
1 'polypeptide(L)'
;MNKKTFMIQAILAACCIITSCSSDTVDGNKEYFTRGQIAYTQEDESKIFFFDNEDGTAMVTYNRKYPIQLNDNNQAKLTTYVGTVTIPETFTMDGKTYRVTSVDEMAFANNTTLTKLTLPETITTFGQGAFANCSAMTAVNIPAAIQEIPSACFAQCKKMAAFTLPEQVKTIGNLAFANCTKASKIVLNEGITTIGERAFMGCSSVKEITLPSTVSKMGGNAFYRASKLTKVHVKATTPPALQDSLGDYISKATLYVPTGSKSAYEADKLWNKFKTIEEE
;
A
#
# COMPACT_ATOMS: atom_id res chain seq x y z
N MET A 1 1.35 4.37 28.72
CA MET A 1 0.75 4.83 27.46
C MET A 1 -0.12 3.72 26.92
N ASN A 2 -1.40 3.98 26.63
CA ASN A 2 -2.40 2.95 26.34
C ASN A 2 -2.16 2.38 24.92
N LYS A 3 -2.21 1.04 24.75
CA LYS A 3 -1.97 0.34 23.46
C LYS A 3 -2.86 0.84 22.30
N LYS A 4 -4.06 1.39 22.60
CA LYS A 4 -4.92 2.06 21.62
C LYS A 4 -4.32 3.36 21.08
N THR A 5 -3.64 4.13 21.91
CA THR A 5 -3.02 5.42 21.53
C THR A 5 -1.83 5.21 20.60
N PHE A 6 -1.03 4.15 20.79
CA PHE A 6 0.10 3.82 19.92
C PHE A 6 -0.35 3.38 18.51
N MET A 7 -1.49 2.68 18.42
CA MET A 7 -2.06 2.25 17.13
C MET A 7 -2.63 3.41 16.32
N ILE A 8 -3.23 4.38 16.99
CA ILE A 8 -3.73 5.61 16.36
C ILE A 8 -2.57 6.48 15.91
N GLN A 9 -1.48 6.57 16.69
CA GLN A 9 -0.28 7.32 16.30
C GLN A 9 0.50 6.69 15.14
N ALA A 10 0.57 5.37 15.00
CA ALA A 10 1.22 4.73 13.85
C ALA A 10 0.41 4.91 12.55
N ILE A 11 -0.93 4.95 12.65
CA ILE A 11 -1.83 5.24 11.52
C ILE A 11 -1.85 6.75 11.24
N LEU A 12 -1.78 7.59 12.28
CA LEU A 12 -1.59 9.03 12.17
C LEU A 12 -0.19 9.39 11.64
N ALA A 13 0.85 8.64 11.97
CA ALA A 13 2.18 8.85 11.38
C ALA A 13 2.20 8.51 9.87
N ALA A 14 1.45 7.51 9.41
CA ALA A 14 1.23 7.29 7.97
C ALA A 14 0.32 8.37 7.34
N CYS A 15 -0.53 9.03 8.15
CA CYS A 15 -1.35 10.17 7.72
C CYS A 15 -0.72 11.53 8.09
N CYS A 16 0.23 11.59 9.04
CA CYS A 16 0.87 12.83 9.53
C CYS A 16 2.14 13.24 8.77
N ILE A 17 2.48 12.60 7.66
CA ILE A 17 3.51 13.14 6.75
C ILE A 17 3.01 14.41 6.03
N ILE A 18 1.77 14.83 6.28
CA ILE A 18 1.26 16.14 5.81
C ILE A 18 1.96 17.33 6.51
N THR A 19 2.77 17.12 7.55
CA THR A 19 3.42 18.23 8.28
C THR A 19 4.84 18.55 7.81
N SER A 20 5.38 17.88 6.80
CA SER A 20 6.68 18.24 6.19
C SER A 20 6.56 19.01 4.86
N CYS A 21 5.37 19.35 4.41
CA CYS A 21 5.22 20.41 3.42
C CYS A 21 5.50 21.74 4.11
N SER A 22 6.62 22.36 3.74
CA SER A 22 7.17 23.62 4.19
C SER A 22 6.12 24.59 4.76
N SER A 23 6.48 25.18 5.90
CA SER A 23 5.79 26.28 6.56
C SER A 23 5.71 27.52 5.66
N ASP A 24 4.80 27.50 4.69
CA ASP A 24 4.33 28.74 4.09
C ASP A 24 3.05 29.12 4.82
N THR A 25 3.20 30.20 5.59
CA THR A 25 2.16 30.83 6.39
C THR A 25 0.87 31.00 5.59
N VAL A 26 -0.21 30.47 6.16
CA VAL A 26 -1.57 30.59 5.64
C VAL A 26 -1.95 32.08 5.66
N ASP A 27 -1.86 32.73 4.53
CA ASP A 27 -2.48 34.05 4.31
C ASP A 27 -3.89 33.80 3.74
N GLY A 28 -4.90 34.25 4.47
CA GLY A 28 -6.30 33.82 4.40
C GLY A 28 -7.09 34.14 3.13
N ASN A 29 -6.47 34.44 1.98
CA ASN A 29 -7.18 34.82 0.76
C ASN A 29 -6.47 34.50 -0.57
N LYS A 30 -5.49 33.59 -0.60
CA LYS A 30 -4.91 33.16 -1.88
C LYS A 30 -5.50 31.81 -2.30
N GLU A 31 -6.11 31.77 -3.48
CA GLU A 31 -6.45 30.51 -4.19
C GLU A 31 -5.13 29.73 -4.38
N TYR A 32 -4.91 28.70 -3.56
CA TYR A 32 -3.76 27.81 -3.69
C TYR A 32 -3.99 26.87 -4.89
N PHE A 33 -3.84 27.40 -6.10
CA PHE A 33 -3.41 26.60 -7.21
C PHE A 33 -1.91 26.41 -7.04
N THR A 34 -1.47 25.26 -6.51
CA THR A 34 -0.09 24.85 -6.72
C THR A 34 0.15 24.83 -8.21
N ARG A 35 1.19 25.52 -8.70
CA ARG A 35 1.60 25.52 -10.11
C ARG A 35 1.53 24.08 -10.63
N GLY A 36 0.88 23.89 -11.78
CA GLY A 36 0.86 22.61 -12.48
C GLY A 36 -0.32 21.67 -12.18
N GLN A 37 -1.28 22.02 -11.29
CA GLN A 37 -2.45 21.16 -11.11
C GLN A 37 -3.48 21.35 -12.24
N ILE A 38 -3.87 20.24 -12.85
CA ILE A 38 -4.83 20.17 -13.95
C ILE A 38 -6.07 19.41 -13.48
N ALA A 39 -7.29 19.97 -13.72
CA ALA A 39 -8.54 19.26 -13.56
C ALA A 39 -9.05 18.83 -14.94
N TYR A 40 -8.98 17.54 -15.23
CA TYR A 40 -9.49 16.96 -16.46
C TYR A 40 -10.93 16.50 -16.22
N THR A 41 -11.87 16.97 -17.05
CA THR A 41 -13.28 16.56 -17.01
C THR A 41 -13.49 15.43 -18.01
N GLN A 42 -14.00 14.29 -17.55
CA GLN A 42 -14.37 13.16 -18.39
C GLN A 42 -15.71 13.40 -19.09
N GLU A 43 -16.10 12.55 -20.03
CA GLU A 43 -17.37 12.64 -20.77
C GLU A 43 -18.61 12.56 -19.84
N ASP A 44 -18.49 11.88 -18.70
CA ASP A 44 -19.53 11.75 -17.66
C ASP A 44 -19.54 12.91 -16.64
N GLU A 45 -18.85 14.02 -16.97
CA GLU A 45 -18.67 15.20 -16.11
C GLU A 45 -17.85 14.95 -14.82
N SER A 46 -17.36 13.74 -14.58
CA SER A 46 -16.46 13.48 -13.48
C SER A 46 -15.09 14.14 -13.71
N LYS A 47 -14.41 14.50 -12.62
CA LYS A 47 -13.13 15.19 -12.70
C LYS A 47 -12.00 14.31 -12.14
N ILE A 48 -10.93 14.19 -12.92
CA ILE A 48 -9.68 13.61 -12.48
C ILE A 48 -8.65 14.73 -12.36
N PHE A 49 -7.87 14.71 -11.29
CA PHE A 49 -6.88 15.73 -11.02
C PHE A 49 -5.49 15.19 -11.29
N PHE A 50 -4.68 16.00 -11.98
CA PHE A 50 -3.34 15.67 -12.38
C PHE A 50 -2.36 16.77 -11.98
N PHE A 51 -1.07 16.43 -11.86
CA PHE A 51 0.04 17.36 -11.93
C PHE A 51 0.74 17.24 -13.27
N ASP A 52 1.08 18.38 -13.88
CA ASP A 52 2.00 18.47 -15.00
C ASP A 52 3.44 18.30 -14.48
N ASN A 53 4.13 17.27 -14.93
CA ASN A 53 5.55 17.04 -14.63
C ASN A 53 6.49 17.92 -15.48
N GLU A 54 5.94 18.82 -16.32
CA GLU A 54 6.65 19.75 -17.21
C GLU A 54 7.44 19.07 -18.36
N ASP A 55 7.40 17.73 -18.45
CA ASP A 55 8.10 16.92 -19.48
C ASP A 55 7.13 16.24 -20.48
N GLY A 56 5.83 16.60 -20.44
CA GLY A 56 4.78 15.97 -21.24
C GLY A 56 4.16 14.74 -20.57
N THR A 57 4.58 14.42 -19.34
CA THR A 57 3.92 13.42 -18.50
C THR A 57 3.08 14.07 -17.40
N ALA A 58 2.18 13.28 -16.80
CA ALA A 58 1.35 13.74 -15.71
C ALA A 58 1.22 12.68 -14.62
N MET A 59 1.03 13.15 -13.40
CA MET A 59 0.83 12.34 -12.20
C MET A 59 -0.61 12.50 -11.69
N VAL A 60 -1.31 11.40 -11.47
CA VAL A 60 -2.65 11.43 -10.85
C VAL A 60 -2.54 11.91 -9.41
N THR A 61 -3.39 12.85 -9.03
CA THR A 61 -3.40 13.42 -7.68
C THR A 61 -4.83 13.62 -7.16
N TYR A 62 -4.98 14.22 -6.00
CA TYR A 62 -6.27 14.63 -5.43
C TYR A 62 -6.56 16.11 -5.70
N ASN A 63 -7.82 16.53 -5.51
CA ASN A 63 -8.18 17.95 -5.64
C ASN A 63 -7.59 18.77 -4.49
N ARG A 64 -6.51 19.49 -4.74
CA ARG A 64 -5.82 20.35 -3.75
C ARG A 64 -6.49 21.72 -3.56
N LYS A 65 -7.53 22.05 -4.36
CA LYS A 65 -8.25 23.33 -4.27
C LYS A 65 -9.04 23.50 -2.96
N TYR A 66 -9.47 22.39 -2.35
CA TYR A 66 -10.20 22.45 -1.10
C TYR A 66 -9.23 22.24 0.08
N PRO A 67 -9.30 23.12 1.11
CA PRO A 67 -8.58 22.84 2.34
C PRO A 67 -8.97 21.43 2.83
N ILE A 68 -7.99 20.70 3.30
CA ILE A 68 -8.22 19.36 3.85
C ILE A 68 -9.27 19.48 4.95
N GLN A 69 -10.50 19.06 4.64
CA GLN A 69 -11.53 18.98 5.68
C GLN A 69 -11.21 17.78 6.56
N LEU A 70 -11.04 18.04 7.83
CA LEU A 70 -10.91 16.98 8.82
C LEU A 70 -12.32 16.51 9.19
N ASN A 71 -12.52 15.18 9.21
CA ASN A 71 -13.74 14.62 9.81
C ASN A 71 -13.66 14.69 11.35
N ASP A 72 -14.73 14.31 12.04
CA ASP A 72 -14.84 14.31 13.51
C ASP A 72 -13.73 13.51 14.24
N ASN A 73 -13.00 12.67 13.50
CA ASN A 73 -11.85 11.90 13.98
C ASN A 73 -10.50 12.50 13.58
N ASN A 74 -10.47 13.76 13.15
CA ASN A 74 -9.28 14.48 12.71
C ASN A 74 -8.55 13.83 11.51
N GLN A 75 -9.30 13.15 10.62
CA GLN A 75 -8.78 12.54 9.40
C GLN A 75 -9.13 13.40 8.19
N ALA A 76 -8.18 13.57 7.27
CA ALA A 76 -8.39 14.31 6.03
C ALA A 76 -9.50 13.65 5.20
N LYS A 77 -10.55 14.40 4.89
CA LYS A 77 -11.63 13.98 4.00
C LYS A 77 -11.28 14.37 2.57
N LEU A 78 -10.54 13.51 1.88
CA LEU A 78 -10.16 13.68 0.47
C LEU A 78 -11.17 12.92 -0.43
N THR A 79 -12.46 13.27 -0.38
CA THR A 79 -13.49 12.59 -1.18
C THR A 79 -13.60 13.25 -2.56
N THR A 80 -12.68 12.92 -3.45
CA THR A 80 -12.73 13.41 -4.83
C THR A 80 -13.29 12.38 -5.80
N TYR A 81 -13.11 11.08 -5.52
CA TYR A 81 -13.44 10.00 -6.43
C TYR A 81 -14.53 9.09 -5.85
N VAL A 82 -15.58 8.79 -6.63
CA VAL A 82 -16.76 8.02 -6.18
C VAL A 82 -17.01 6.86 -7.14
N GLY A 83 -17.39 5.70 -6.60
CA GLY A 83 -17.82 4.56 -7.40
C GLY A 83 -16.68 3.91 -8.19
N THR A 84 -16.86 3.79 -9.50
CA THR A 84 -15.85 3.25 -10.42
C THR A 84 -15.15 4.40 -11.12
N VAL A 85 -13.81 4.39 -11.10
CA VAL A 85 -12.99 5.41 -11.76
C VAL A 85 -12.00 4.71 -12.69
N THR A 86 -11.85 5.24 -13.91
CA THR A 86 -10.82 4.82 -14.87
C THR A 86 -9.92 6.01 -15.15
N ILE A 87 -8.62 5.82 -14.90
CA ILE A 87 -7.60 6.82 -15.22
C ILE A 87 -7.19 6.61 -16.68
N PRO A 88 -7.25 7.65 -17.54
CA PRO A 88 -6.84 7.53 -18.93
C PRO A 88 -5.32 7.37 -19.06
N GLU A 89 -4.87 6.70 -20.12
CA GLU A 89 -3.45 6.62 -20.46
C GLU A 89 -2.86 7.97 -20.84
N THR A 90 -3.66 8.75 -21.59
CA THR A 90 -3.32 10.10 -22.03
C THR A 90 -4.56 10.99 -21.92
N PHE A 91 -4.35 12.29 -21.79
CA PHE A 91 -5.39 13.30 -21.94
C PHE A 91 -4.83 14.54 -22.62
N THR A 92 -5.70 15.33 -23.26
CA THR A 92 -5.31 16.59 -23.92
C THR A 92 -5.95 17.75 -23.21
N MET A 93 -5.19 18.79 -22.91
CA MET A 93 -5.66 20.03 -22.32
C MET A 93 -4.87 21.20 -22.87
N ASP A 94 -5.56 22.26 -23.26
CA ASP A 94 -4.97 23.48 -23.86
C ASP A 94 -4.04 23.18 -25.06
N GLY A 95 -4.41 22.18 -25.90
CA GLY A 95 -3.64 21.74 -27.07
C GLY A 95 -2.39 20.91 -26.76
N LYS A 96 -2.08 20.66 -25.49
CA LYS A 96 -0.97 19.81 -25.04
C LYS A 96 -1.49 18.43 -24.62
N THR A 97 -0.90 17.36 -25.15
CA THR A 97 -1.20 15.99 -24.75
C THR A 97 -0.25 15.55 -23.65
N TYR A 98 -0.81 14.97 -22.59
CA TYR A 98 -0.08 14.45 -21.45
C TYR A 98 -0.21 12.94 -21.37
N ARG A 99 0.86 12.26 -21.04
CA ARG A 99 0.87 10.83 -20.73
C ARG A 99 0.88 10.63 -19.21
N VAL A 100 -0.05 9.82 -18.70
CA VAL A 100 -0.17 9.55 -17.26
C VAL A 100 0.80 8.44 -16.86
N THR A 101 1.80 8.76 -16.03
CA THR A 101 2.92 7.86 -15.72
C THR A 101 3.08 7.52 -14.24
N SER A 102 2.39 8.21 -13.35
CA SER A 102 2.51 7.98 -11.91
C SER A 102 1.24 8.31 -11.14
N VAL A 103 1.14 7.77 -9.94
CA VAL A 103 0.13 8.12 -8.92
C VAL A 103 0.83 8.82 -7.77
N ASP A 104 0.38 10.02 -7.44
CA ASP A 104 0.94 10.87 -6.39
C ASP A 104 0.81 10.24 -4.99
N GLU A 105 1.59 10.75 -4.06
CA GLU A 105 1.44 10.45 -2.64
C GLU A 105 0.02 10.80 -2.19
N MET A 106 -0.63 9.87 -1.48
CA MET A 106 -1.98 10.03 -0.93
C MET A 106 -3.07 10.34 -1.98
N ALA A 107 -2.83 10.17 -3.28
CA ALA A 107 -3.74 10.59 -4.37
C ALA A 107 -5.20 10.13 -4.20
N PHE A 108 -5.40 8.93 -3.72
CA PHE A 108 -6.73 8.36 -3.45
C PHE A 108 -6.99 8.12 -1.95
N ALA A 109 -6.09 8.57 -1.08
CA ALA A 109 -6.19 8.28 0.35
C ALA A 109 -7.51 8.77 0.97
N ASN A 110 -8.00 8.01 1.95
CA ASN A 110 -9.26 8.27 2.66
C ASN A 110 -10.51 8.31 1.77
N ASN A 111 -10.41 7.78 0.54
CA ASN A 111 -11.54 7.69 -0.35
C ASN A 111 -12.42 6.48 0.00
N THR A 112 -13.39 6.71 0.87
CA THR A 112 -14.26 5.66 1.40
C THR A 112 -15.43 5.30 0.49
N THR A 113 -15.57 5.97 -0.66
CA THR A 113 -16.64 5.78 -1.64
C THR A 113 -16.17 5.22 -2.98
N LEU A 114 -14.87 5.25 -3.26
CA LEU A 114 -14.26 4.61 -4.43
C LEU A 114 -14.36 3.08 -4.30
N THR A 115 -15.03 2.44 -5.25
CA THR A 115 -15.28 0.99 -5.20
C THR A 115 -14.40 0.21 -6.15
N LYS A 116 -14.06 0.79 -7.31
CA LYS A 116 -13.19 0.19 -8.32
C LYS A 116 -12.32 1.27 -8.97
N LEU A 117 -11.05 0.97 -9.15
CA LEU A 117 -10.10 1.84 -9.85
C LEU A 117 -9.42 1.05 -10.95
N THR A 118 -9.40 1.62 -12.16
CA THR A 118 -8.63 1.09 -13.29
C THR A 118 -7.51 2.07 -13.62
N LEU A 119 -6.28 1.59 -13.55
CA LEU A 119 -5.06 2.34 -13.84
C LEU A 119 -4.51 1.94 -15.20
N PRO A 120 -4.00 2.87 -16.03
CA PRO A 120 -3.37 2.54 -17.29
C PRO A 120 -2.00 1.88 -17.07
N GLU A 121 -1.58 1.03 -18.00
CA GLU A 121 -0.28 0.34 -17.95
C GLU A 121 0.94 1.29 -18.11
N THR A 122 0.71 2.54 -18.44
CA THR A 122 1.73 3.59 -18.47
C THR A 122 2.22 4.02 -17.10
N ILE A 123 1.50 3.68 -16.03
CA ILE A 123 1.91 4.01 -14.66
C ILE A 123 3.07 3.09 -14.24
N THR A 124 4.16 3.73 -13.82
CA THR A 124 5.40 3.06 -13.40
C THR A 124 5.70 3.24 -11.91
N THR A 125 5.04 4.20 -11.24
CA THR A 125 5.28 4.49 -9.82
C THR A 125 4.00 4.84 -9.08
N PHE A 126 3.94 4.41 -7.82
CA PHE A 126 2.95 4.86 -6.84
C PHE A 126 3.63 5.71 -5.77
N GLY A 127 2.94 6.73 -5.28
CA GLY A 127 3.35 7.48 -4.10
C GLY A 127 3.01 6.75 -2.80
N GLN A 128 3.64 7.17 -1.72
CA GLN A 128 3.37 6.65 -0.38
C GLN A 128 1.89 6.85 -0.02
N GLY A 129 1.24 5.84 0.56
CA GLY A 129 -0.16 5.92 0.96
C GLY A 129 -1.16 6.19 -0.17
N ALA A 130 -0.76 6.04 -1.45
CA ALA A 130 -1.57 6.43 -2.61
C ALA A 130 -3.03 5.98 -2.53
N PHE A 131 -3.30 4.80 -1.98
CA PHE A 131 -4.64 4.23 -1.82
C PHE A 131 -5.01 3.96 -0.35
N ALA A 132 -4.30 4.59 0.60
CA ALA A 132 -4.53 4.36 2.02
C ALA A 132 -5.97 4.68 2.43
N ASN A 133 -6.59 3.77 3.19
CA ASN A 133 -7.98 3.89 3.67
C ASN A 133 -9.03 4.04 2.54
N CYS A 134 -8.78 3.48 1.34
CA CYS A 134 -9.81 3.27 0.33
C CYS A 134 -10.70 2.10 0.79
N SER A 135 -11.44 2.30 1.88
CA SER A 135 -12.10 1.23 2.63
C SER A 135 -13.28 0.58 1.90
N ALA A 136 -13.85 1.23 0.87
CA ALA A 136 -14.88 0.66 0.01
C ALA A 136 -14.32 -0.05 -1.23
N MET A 137 -13.02 0.14 -1.54
CA MET A 137 -12.41 -0.39 -2.75
C MET A 137 -12.36 -1.92 -2.73
N THR A 138 -12.90 -2.52 -3.79
CA THR A 138 -12.94 -3.97 -3.97
C THR A 138 -11.99 -4.48 -5.04
N ALA A 139 -11.59 -3.59 -5.97
CA ALA A 139 -10.69 -3.92 -7.06
C ALA A 139 -9.85 -2.72 -7.51
N VAL A 140 -8.57 -2.98 -7.76
CA VAL A 140 -7.63 -2.12 -8.47
C VAL A 140 -6.63 -3.01 -9.19
N ASN A 141 -6.28 -2.66 -10.44
CA ASN A 141 -5.15 -3.30 -11.11
C ASN A 141 -3.84 -2.63 -10.66
N ILE A 142 -2.79 -3.41 -10.54
CA ILE A 142 -1.43 -2.91 -10.31
C ILE A 142 -0.69 -3.04 -11.64
N PRO A 143 -0.32 -1.92 -12.31
CA PRO A 143 0.34 -1.97 -13.61
C PRO A 143 1.64 -2.78 -13.60
N ALA A 144 1.92 -3.46 -14.71
CA ALA A 144 3.02 -4.42 -14.81
C ALA A 144 4.41 -3.81 -14.56
N ALA A 145 4.59 -2.52 -14.84
CA ALA A 145 5.86 -1.81 -14.66
C ALA A 145 6.18 -1.41 -13.21
N ILE A 146 5.26 -1.60 -12.27
CA ILE A 146 5.45 -1.25 -10.85
C ILE A 146 6.56 -2.11 -10.25
N GLN A 147 7.60 -1.47 -9.69
CA GLN A 147 8.74 -2.15 -9.05
C GLN A 147 8.68 -2.11 -7.52
N GLU A 148 7.92 -1.20 -6.95
CA GLU A 148 7.75 -1.05 -5.51
C GLU A 148 6.27 -0.84 -5.15
N ILE A 149 5.82 -1.50 -4.08
CA ILE A 149 4.60 -1.11 -3.37
C ILE A 149 5.04 -0.24 -2.20
N PRO A 150 4.85 1.09 -2.26
CA PRO A 150 5.37 2.01 -1.25
C PRO A 150 4.76 1.81 0.13
N SER A 151 5.34 2.48 1.13
CA SER A 151 4.82 2.46 2.49
C SER A 151 3.35 2.87 2.55
N ALA A 152 2.54 2.14 3.31
CA ALA A 152 1.11 2.33 3.52
C ALA A 152 0.25 2.38 2.24
N CYS A 153 0.77 2.00 1.07
CA CYS A 153 0.13 2.17 -0.24
C CYS A 153 -1.33 1.68 -0.26
N PHE A 154 -1.61 0.49 0.24
CA PHE A 154 -2.96 -0.10 0.35
C PHE A 154 -3.42 -0.28 1.80
N ALA A 155 -2.82 0.43 2.76
CA ALA A 155 -3.22 0.31 4.16
C ALA A 155 -4.72 0.60 4.32
N GLN A 156 -5.42 -0.24 5.09
CA GLN A 156 -6.86 -0.12 5.36
C GLN A 156 -7.79 -0.24 4.14
N CYS A 157 -7.35 -0.84 3.04
CA CYS A 157 -8.23 -1.25 1.94
C CYS A 157 -9.07 -2.47 2.39
N LYS A 158 -10.04 -2.22 3.28
CA LYS A 158 -10.72 -3.25 4.08
C LYS A 158 -11.59 -4.20 3.26
N LYS A 159 -12.07 -3.78 2.07
CA LYS A 159 -12.93 -4.60 1.20
C LYS A 159 -12.17 -5.34 0.10
N MET A 160 -10.88 -5.05 -0.11
CA MET A 160 -10.05 -5.82 -1.06
C MET A 160 -9.97 -7.28 -0.61
N ALA A 161 -10.37 -8.20 -1.50
CA ALA A 161 -10.40 -9.64 -1.21
C ALA A 161 -9.06 -10.34 -1.54
N ALA A 162 -8.33 -9.82 -2.50
CA ALA A 162 -7.05 -10.36 -2.95
C ALA A 162 -6.13 -9.28 -3.49
N PHE A 163 -4.83 -9.56 -3.43
CA PHE A 163 -3.79 -8.81 -4.12
C PHE A 163 -2.91 -9.77 -4.90
N THR A 164 -2.63 -9.44 -6.17
CA THR A 164 -1.65 -10.14 -7.00
C THR A 164 -0.62 -9.10 -7.43
N LEU A 165 0.63 -9.28 -7.01
CA LEU A 165 1.70 -8.35 -7.33
C LEU A 165 2.32 -8.70 -8.68
N PRO A 166 2.60 -7.71 -9.55
CA PRO A 166 3.32 -7.90 -10.80
C PRO A 166 4.72 -8.48 -10.59
N GLU A 167 5.25 -9.16 -11.60
CA GLU A 167 6.57 -9.81 -11.54
C GLU A 167 7.73 -8.83 -11.31
N GLN A 168 7.55 -7.56 -11.69
CA GLN A 168 8.58 -6.53 -11.54
C GLN A 168 8.72 -6.01 -10.11
N VAL A 169 7.77 -6.27 -9.22
CA VAL A 169 7.82 -5.79 -7.83
C VAL A 169 8.98 -6.45 -7.09
N LYS A 170 9.88 -5.62 -6.55
CA LYS A 170 11.07 -6.00 -5.77
C LYS A 170 10.91 -5.70 -4.28
N THR A 171 10.14 -4.66 -3.96
CA THR A 171 10.03 -4.16 -2.59
C THR A 171 8.57 -3.94 -2.20
N ILE A 172 8.22 -4.40 -1.00
CA ILE A 172 6.98 -4.08 -0.30
C ILE A 172 7.35 -3.19 0.88
N GLY A 173 6.84 -1.96 0.90
CA GLY A 173 7.11 -0.96 1.93
C GLY A 173 6.46 -1.25 3.28
N ASN A 174 6.81 -0.44 4.28
CA ASN A 174 6.23 -0.55 5.61
C ASN A 174 4.71 -0.34 5.58
N LEU A 175 3.95 -1.16 6.31
CA LEU A 175 2.49 -1.04 6.41
C LEU A 175 1.74 -1.16 5.05
N ALA A 176 2.39 -1.59 3.98
CA ALA A 176 1.87 -1.50 2.60
C ALA A 176 0.45 -2.08 2.44
N PHE A 177 0.13 -3.17 3.13
CA PHE A 177 -1.19 -3.83 3.14
C PHE A 177 -1.81 -3.90 4.54
N ALA A 178 -1.35 -3.04 5.46
CA ALA A 178 -1.83 -3.10 6.85
C ALA A 178 -3.34 -2.95 6.95
N ASN A 179 -3.98 -3.80 7.75
CA ASN A 179 -5.42 -3.81 8.00
C ASN A 179 -6.30 -4.03 6.75
N CYS A 180 -5.80 -4.72 5.72
CA CYS A 180 -6.61 -5.25 4.64
C CYS A 180 -7.40 -6.47 5.14
N THR A 181 -8.42 -6.24 5.97
CA THR A 181 -9.07 -7.27 6.80
C THR A 181 -9.83 -8.32 6.01
N LYS A 182 -10.24 -8.04 4.77
CA LYS A 182 -10.93 -8.99 3.87
C LYS A 182 -9.96 -9.71 2.93
N ALA A 183 -8.71 -9.26 2.82
CA ALA A 183 -7.74 -9.92 1.97
C ALA A 183 -7.49 -11.34 2.48
N SER A 184 -7.96 -12.32 1.73
CA SER A 184 -7.79 -13.76 2.00
C SER A 184 -6.68 -14.37 1.16
N LYS A 185 -6.26 -13.71 0.08
CA LYS A 185 -5.22 -14.14 -0.83
C LYS A 185 -4.27 -12.99 -1.17
N ILE A 186 -3.00 -13.18 -0.89
CA ILE A 186 -1.93 -12.25 -1.27
C ILE A 186 -0.89 -13.08 -2.02
N VAL A 187 -0.73 -12.80 -3.32
CA VAL A 187 0.20 -13.51 -4.20
C VAL A 187 1.45 -12.66 -4.37
N LEU A 188 2.56 -13.17 -3.89
CA LEU A 188 3.88 -12.57 -4.00
C LEU A 188 4.64 -13.22 -5.15
N ASN A 189 5.31 -12.43 -5.99
CA ASN A 189 6.12 -12.92 -7.10
C ASN A 189 7.55 -13.29 -6.64
N GLU A 190 8.25 -14.12 -7.41
CA GLU A 190 9.64 -14.55 -7.13
C GLU A 190 10.68 -13.43 -7.27
N GLY A 191 10.28 -12.20 -7.62
CA GLY A 191 11.20 -11.05 -7.69
C GLY A 191 11.36 -10.28 -6.40
N ILE A 192 10.49 -10.50 -5.41
CA ILE A 192 10.45 -9.73 -4.17
C ILE A 192 11.65 -10.10 -3.29
N THR A 193 12.44 -9.08 -2.93
CA THR A 193 13.65 -9.21 -2.08
C THR A 193 13.44 -8.67 -0.67
N THR A 194 12.55 -7.68 -0.51
CA THR A 194 12.35 -6.96 0.75
C THR A 194 10.87 -6.80 1.08
N ILE A 195 10.51 -7.13 2.32
CA ILE A 195 9.19 -6.90 2.90
C ILE A 195 9.36 -6.00 4.12
N GLY A 196 8.67 -4.87 4.15
CA GLY A 196 8.77 -3.84 5.18
C GLY A 196 8.12 -4.22 6.52
N GLU A 197 8.37 -3.37 7.51
CA GLU A 197 7.79 -3.50 8.84
C GLU A 197 6.26 -3.45 8.78
N ARG A 198 5.59 -4.38 9.47
CA ARG A 198 4.12 -4.44 9.54
C ARG A 198 3.41 -4.49 8.18
N ALA A 199 4.09 -4.95 7.13
CA ALA A 199 3.57 -4.91 5.76
C ALA A 199 2.17 -5.55 5.63
N PHE A 200 1.90 -6.65 6.32
CA PHE A 200 0.63 -7.37 6.32
C PHE A 200 -0.06 -7.36 7.71
N MET A 201 0.27 -6.38 8.55
CA MET A 201 -0.32 -6.26 9.88
C MET A 201 -1.85 -6.20 9.78
N GLY A 202 -2.56 -7.00 10.59
CA GLY A 202 -4.03 -6.98 10.63
C GLY A 202 -4.72 -7.55 9.40
N CYS A 203 -4.03 -8.24 8.49
CA CYS A 203 -4.61 -9.02 7.39
C CYS A 203 -5.31 -10.27 7.96
N SER A 204 -6.38 -10.05 8.72
CA SER A 204 -7.03 -11.07 9.57
C SER A 204 -7.79 -12.16 8.82
N SER A 205 -7.90 -12.07 7.49
CA SER A 205 -8.51 -13.13 6.65
C SER A 205 -7.48 -14.01 5.95
N VAL A 206 -6.20 -13.63 5.93
CA VAL A 206 -5.13 -14.47 5.35
C VAL A 206 -4.92 -15.70 6.23
N LYS A 207 -5.07 -16.88 5.64
CA LYS A 207 -4.85 -18.18 6.31
C LYS A 207 -3.48 -18.75 6.01
N GLU A 208 -2.98 -18.45 4.84
CA GLU A 208 -1.75 -18.99 4.27
C GLU A 208 -1.05 -17.94 3.43
N ILE A 209 0.26 -17.89 3.50
CA ILE A 209 1.08 -17.02 2.64
C ILE A 209 2.35 -17.76 2.23
N THR A 210 2.77 -17.54 0.98
CA THR A 210 4.04 -18.05 0.45
C THR A 210 5.01 -16.89 0.27
N LEU A 211 6.15 -16.96 0.93
CA LEU A 211 7.28 -16.06 0.75
C LEU A 211 8.19 -16.62 -0.34
N PRO A 212 8.46 -15.85 -1.41
CA PRO A 212 9.30 -16.32 -2.52
C PRO A 212 10.76 -16.56 -2.09
N SER A 213 11.47 -17.34 -2.88
CA SER A 213 12.87 -17.73 -2.62
C SER A 213 13.83 -16.54 -2.58
N THR A 214 13.46 -15.45 -3.25
CA THR A 214 14.24 -14.22 -3.36
C THR A 214 14.14 -13.30 -2.15
N VAL A 215 13.18 -13.51 -1.24
CA VAL A 215 13.05 -12.70 -0.04
C VAL A 215 14.25 -12.91 0.86
N SER A 216 15.03 -11.86 1.05
CA SER A 216 16.23 -11.86 1.89
C SER A 216 16.11 -11.02 3.17
N LYS A 217 15.13 -10.09 3.19
CA LYS A 217 14.92 -9.18 4.31
C LYS A 217 13.46 -8.98 4.63
N MET A 218 13.10 -9.06 5.91
CA MET A 218 11.75 -8.75 6.40
C MET A 218 11.82 -7.82 7.61
N GLY A 219 10.93 -6.84 7.62
CA GLY A 219 10.70 -5.97 8.78
C GLY A 219 9.95 -6.69 9.90
N GLY A 220 10.09 -6.19 11.12
CA GLY A 220 9.41 -6.73 12.29
C GLY A 220 7.89 -6.62 12.19
N ASN A 221 7.20 -7.53 12.87
CA ASN A 221 5.74 -7.53 12.97
C ASN A 221 5.00 -7.60 11.62
N ALA A 222 5.64 -8.15 10.57
CA ALA A 222 5.06 -8.22 9.23
C ALA A 222 3.65 -8.84 9.24
N PHE A 223 3.39 -9.82 10.10
CA PHE A 223 2.08 -10.48 10.27
C PHE A 223 1.41 -10.22 11.63
N TYR A 224 1.76 -9.12 12.30
CA TYR A 224 1.13 -8.75 13.57
C TYR A 224 -0.40 -8.65 13.40
N ARG A 225 -1.18 -9.29 14.28
CA ARG A 225 -2.65 -9.38 14.21
C ARG A 225 -3.21 -10.08 12.95
N ALA A 226 -2.44 -10.88 12.24
CA ALA A 226 -2.94 -11.77 11.20
C ALA A 226 -3.59 -13.01 11.84
N SER A 227 -4.75 -12.82 12.49
CA SER A 227 -5.35 -13.76 13.44
C SER A 227 -5.79 -15.12 12.87
N LYS A 228 -5.94 -15.24 11.54
CA LYS A 228 -6.27 -16.49 10.86
C LYS A 228 -5.06 -17.16 10.18
N LEU A 229 -3.86 -16.55 10.27
CA LEU A 229 -2.67 -17.11 9.66
C LEU A 229 -2.28 -18.41 10.39
N THR A 230 -2.30 -19.52 9.66
CA THR A 230 -1.98 -20.86 10.17
C THR A 230 -0.85 -21.53 9.43
N LYS A 231 -0.50 -21.04 8.21
CA LYS A 231 0.56 -21.58 7.40
C LYS A 231 1.39 -20.47 6.76
N VAL A 232 2.69 -20.58 6.89
CA VAL A 232 3.67 -19.74 6.20
C VAL A 232 4.62 -20.66 5.45
N HIS A 233 4.65 -20.52 4.13
CA HIS A 233 5.57 -21.22 3.26
C HIS A 233 6.74 -20.30 2.91
N VAL A 234 7.96 -20.72 3.12
CA VAL A 234 9.16 -19.97 2.75
C VAL A 234 9.97 -20.78 1.76
N LYS A 235 10.13 -20.28 0.54
CA LYS A 235 10.88 -20.97 -0.50
C LYS A 235 12.41 -20.75 -0.40
N ALA A 236 12.87 -19.84 0.47
CA ALA A 236 14.30 -19.61 0.69
C ALA A 236 14.90 -20.75 1.51
N THR A 237 16.05 -21.26 1.10
CA THR A 237 16.77 -22.33 1.82
C THR A 237 17.50 -21.84 3.06
N THR A 238 17.69 -20.52 3.17
CA THR A 238 18.26 -19.84 4.35
C THR A 238 17.23 -18.85 4.90
N PRO A 239 17.09 -18.76 6.24
CA PRO A 239 16.15 -17.82 6.83
C PRO A 239 16.40 -16.38 6.37
N PRO A 240 15.39 -15.68 5.81
CA PRO A 240 15.49 -14.24 5.57
C PRO A 240 15.83 -13.46 6.83
N ALA A 241 16.66 -12.43 6.70
CA ALA A 241 17.03 -11.59 7.84
C ALA A 241 15.78 -10.87 8.40
N LEU A 242 15.50 -11.04 9.69
CA LEU A 242 14.41 -10.40 10.41
C LEU A 242 14.93 -9.27 11.30
N GLN A 243 14.20 -8.15 11.34
CA GLN A 243 14.50 -7.06 12.28
C GLN A 243 13.92 -7.32 13.68
N ASP A 244 12.80 -8.05 13.75
CA ASP A 244 12.08 -8.40 14.97
C ASP A 244 11.12 -9.57 14.69
N SER A 245 10.38 -10.05 15.69
CA SER A 245 9.35 -11.07 15.53
C SER A 245 8.41 -10.79 14.37
N LEU A 246 7.98 -11.82 13.66
CA LEU A 246 7.00 -11.70 12.57
C LEU A 246 5.58 -11.36 13.05
N GLY A 247 5.29 -11.53 14.35
CA GLY A 247 3.99 -11.17 14.93
C GLY A 247 3.51 -12.14 16.01
N ASP A 248 2.33 -11.86 16.56
CA ASP A 248 1.77 -12.52 17.75
C ASP A 248 1.11 -13.89 17.47
N TYR A 249 0.67 -14.15 16.23
CA TYR A 249 -0.02 -15.39 15.86
C TYR A 249 0.88 -16.46 15.24
N ILE A 250 2.15 -16.17 14.96
CA ILE A 250 3.08 -17.14 14.35
C ILE A 250 3.30 -18.36 15.27
N SER A 251 3.22 -18.20 16.58
CA SER A 251 3.28 -19.30 17.55
C SER A 251 2.12 -20.30 17.45
N LYS A 252 1.10 -20.02 16.62
CA LYS A 252 -0.02 -20.91 16.30
C LYS A 252 0.04 -21.46 14.89
N ALA A 253 0.98 -20.96 14.06
CA ALA A 253 1.13 -21.31 12.66
C ALA A 253 2.24 -22.34 12.45
N THR A 254 2.11 -23.13 11.38
CA THR A 254 3.17 -23.99 10.87
C THR A 254 3.99 -23.21 9.84
N LEU A 255 5.32 -23.30 9.97
CA LEU A 255 6.26 -22.84 8.96
C LEU A 255 6.67 -24.03 8.08
N TYR A 256 6.48 -23.87 6.78
CA TYR A 256 6.96 -24.82 5.78
C TYR A 256 8.22 -24.25 5.11
N VAL A 257 9.25 -25.07 5.05
CA VAL A 257 10.57 -24.69 4.51
C VAL A 257 11.06 -25.73 3.52
N PRO A 258 11.96 -25.39 2.59
CA PRO A 258 12.50 -26.36 1.64
C PRO A 258 13.18 -27.53 2.32
N THR A 259 13.07 -28.72 1.72
CA THR A 259 13.77 -29.94 2.17
C THR A 259 15.26 -29.65 2.43
N GLY A 260 15.78 -30.09 3.59
CA GLY A 260 17.16 -29.85 4.04
C GLY A 260 17.41 -28.50 4.71
N SER A 261 16.37 -27.63 4.82
CA SER A 261 16.53 -26.28 5.38
C SER A 261 16.06 -26.16 6.84
N LYS A 262 15.32 -27.13 7.36
CA LYS A 262 14.67 -27.09 8.67
C LYS A 262 15.62 -26.69 9.80
N SER A 263 16.79 -27.31 9.85
CA SER A 263 17.79 -27.04 10.91
C SER A 263 18.26 -25.57 10.93
N ALA A 264 18.35 -24.92 9.77
CA ALA A 264 18.73 -23.51 9.69
C ALA A 264 17.64 -22.61 10.29
N TYR A 265 16.35 -22.91 10.01
CA TYR A 265 15.22 -22.16 10.56
C TYR A 265 15.00 -22.41 12.06
N GLU A 266 15.24 -23.65 12.54
CA GLU A 266 15.17 -23.99 13.96
C GLU A 266 16.32 -23.32 14.77
N ALA A 267 17.47 -23.12 14.16
CA ALA A 267 18.61 -22.43 14.79
C ALA A 267 18.43 -20.90 14.85
N ASP A 268 17.59 -20.32 13.99
CA ASP A 268 17.36 -18.88 13.97
C ASP A 268 16.43 -18.46 15.12
N LYS A 269 16.85 -17.42 15.88
CA LYS A 269 16.16 -16.97 17.11
C LYS A 269 14.78 -16.38 16.88
N LEU A 270 14.49 -15.90 15.68
CA LEU A 270 13.22 -15.26 15.33
C LEU A 270 12.31 -16.20 14.53
N TRP A 271 12.88 -17.01 13.64
CA TRP A 271 12.14 -17.98 12.85
C TRP A 271 11.70 -19.21 13.66
N ASN A 272 12.40 -19.58 14.73
CA ASN A 272 12.03 -20.72 15.59
C ASN A 272 10.80 -20.47 16.49
N LYS A 273 10.11 -19.34 16.33
CA LYS A 273 8.90 -18.99 17.12
C LYS A 273 7.61 -19.56 16.56
N PHE A 274 7.65 -20.22 15.42
CA PHE A 274 6.49 -20.94 14.87
C PHE A 274 6.10 -22.13 15.74
N LYS A 275 4.82 -22.55 15.67
CA LYS A 275 4.30 -23.72 16.39
C LYS A 275 5.07 -24.98 16.01
N THR A 276 5.27 -25.16 14.71
CA THR A 276 6.02 -26.26 14.10
C THR A 276 6.79 -25.75 12.89
N ILE A 277 7.89 -26.40 12.57
CA ILE A 277 8.65 -26.20 11.33
C ILE A 277 8.68 -27.54 10.60
N GLU A 278 8.18 -27.56 9.38
CA GLU A 278 8.05 -28.75 8.53
C GLU A 278 8.76 -28.53 7.19
N GLU A 279 9.28 -29.58 6.60
CA GLU A 279 9.90 -29.54 5.26
C GLU A 279 8.87 -29.90 4.20
N GLU A 280 8.96 -29.23 3.02
CA GLU A 280 8.13 -29.48 1.85
C GLU A 280 8.95 -29.49 0.56
#